data_c57f67591b555a960ee71db762b01829
#
_entry.id   c57f67591b555a960ee71db762b01829
#
_cell.length_a   1.000
_cell.length_b   1.000
_cell.length_c   1.000
_cell.angle_alpha   90.00
_cell.angle_beta   90.00
_cell.angle_gamma   90.00
#
_symmetry.space_group_name_H-M   'P 1'
#
loop_
_entity.id
_entity.type
_entity.pdbx_description
1 polymer ?
#
loop_
_entity_poly.entity_id
_entity_poly.type
_entity_poly.pdbx_seq_one_letter_code
_entity_poly.pdbx_strand_id
1 'polypeptide(L)'
;SNALDKGGENFKRLYNDSDATQRNANGQTRSGLYSLFIPMEWNYEGYIDTYGFPVFDTPEKPVEGPDGELITQGVIEYWNNEVDGLKSDQDGLNEFYRQFPRTTKHAFRDESKQSLFNLTKIYEQIDFNEDLKNSIQVTQGSFQWENGVKDTKVVFVPNKSGRFRVSWVPPVHLQNKRYLKNGTNHPGNEHCGAFGCDSYDISGTVDSRGSNGSLHGLTKFSMEDVPSNMFFLEYIARPQTAEIFFEDVLMACVFYGMPILVENNKPRLLYHFKRRGYRGYSMNRPDKKYNKLSITERELGGIPNSSEDIKQAHAAAIETYVESFVGLKESGYGDMFFQRTLEDWAKFNINNRTKHDASISSGLALMACNKHRYAPGAPRQKPVALDLGIKKYDNKGNTSKIIS
;
A
#
# COMPACT_ATOMS: atom_id res chain seq x y z
N SER A 1 25.12 17.51 5.87
CA SER A 1 24.95 17.43 4.46
C SER A 1 25.29 16.11 3.88
N ASN A 2 25.50 15.51 2.97
CA ASN A 2 26.04 14.33 2.29
C ASN A 2 26.27 13.02 3.10
N ALA A 3 25.77 12.89 4.32
CA ALA A 3 25.98 11.70 5.13
C ALA A 3 25.21 10.48 4.59
N LEU A 4 24.06 10.68 3.94
CA LEU A 4 23.23 9.58 3.42
C LEU A 4 23.76 9.03 2.09
N ASP A 5 24.35 9.86 1.21
CA ASP A 5 24.90 9.41 -0.08
C ASP A 5 26.17 8.57 0.03
N LYS A 6 26.91 8.67 1.15
CA LYS A 6 28.23 8.01 1.31
C LYS A 6 28.41 7.17 2.57
N GLY A 7 27.35 6.88 3.33
CA GLY A 7 27.47 6.09 4.55
C GLY A 7 26.31 6.24 5.53
N GLY A 8 25.40 7.15 5.27
CA GLY A 8 24.25 7.41 6.13
C GLY A 8 23.32 6.21 6.29
N GLU A 9 23.16 5.37 5.25
CA GLU A 9 22.42 4.11 5.38
C GLU A 9 23.05 3.15 6.41
N ASN A 10 24.40 3.12 6.48
CA ASN A 10 25.08 2.33 7.47
C ASN A 10 24.90 2.90 8.88
N PHE A 11 24.89 4.22 9.03
CA PHE A 11 24.60 4.88 10.30
C PHE A 11 23.14 4.66 10.73
N LYS A 12 22.19 4.85 9.83
CA LYS A 12 20.77 4.56 10.07
C LYS A 12 20.55 3.11 10.51
N ARG A 13 21.20 2.17 9.83
CA ARG A 13 21.16 0.75 10.21
C ARG A 13 21.76 0.51 11.59
N LEU A 14 22.95 1.08 11.87
CA LEU A 14 23.58 0.98 13.19
C LEU A 14 22.71 1.58 14.28
N TYR A 15 22.10 2.73 14.03
CA TYR A 15 21.17 3.38 14.94
C TYR A 15 19.97 2.48 15.26
N ASN A 16 19.33 1.90 14.24
CA ASN A 16 18.20 0.99 14.41
C ASN A 16 18.57 -0.35 15.08
N ASP A 17 19.76 -0.89 14.74
CA ASP A 17 20.30 -2.11 15.39
C ASP A 17 20.71 -1.85 16.86
N SER A 18 20.74 -0.58 17.28
CA SER A 18 21.07 -0.11 18.64
C SER A 18 19.82 0.26 19.47
N ASP A 19 18.61 0.00 18.95
CA ASP A 19 17.35 0.33 19.62
C ASP A 19 17.22 -0.42 20.95
N ALA A 20 17.20 0.35 22.05
CA ALA A 20 17.12 -0.18 23.42
C ALA A 20 15.82 -0.93 23.71
N THR A 21 14.77 -0.76 22.87
CA THR A 21 13.50 -1.49 23.00
C THR A 21 13.56 -2.89 22.39
N GLN A 22 14.56 -3.16 21.53
CA GLN A 22 14.75 -4.44 20.82
C GLN A 22 15.97 -5.18 21.38
N ARG A 23 15.82 -5.79 22.57
CA ARG A 23 16.88 -6.54 23.22
C ARG A 23 16.68 -8.05 23.06
N ASN A 24 17.78 -8.78 22.94
CA ASN A 24 17.78 -10.24 22.97
C ASN A 24 17.59 -10.77 24.42
N ALA A 25 17.53 -12.07 24.57
CA ALA A 25 17.38 -12.72 25.88
C ALA A 25 18.48 -12.35 26.90
N ASN A 26 19.64 -11.90 26.44
CA ASN A 26 20.76 -11.47 27.29
C ASN A 26 20.71 -9.95 27.59
N GLY A 27 19.66 -9.25 27.19
CA GLY A 27 19.47 -7.81 27.40
C GLY A 27 20.29 -6.92 26.45
N GLN A 28 20.92 -7.47 25.43
CA GLN A 28 21.74 -6.75 24.46
C GLN A 28 20.94 -6.39 23.20
N THR A 29 21.22 -5.20 22.64
CA THR A 29 20.76 -4.82 21.30
C THR A 29 21.54 -5.60 20.23
N ARG A 30 21.07 -5.57 19.01
CA ARG A 30 21.72 -6.28 17.89
C ARG A 30 23.14 -5.77 17.59
N SER A 31 23.39 -4.48 17.79
CA SER A 31 24.71 -3.86 17.61
C SER A 31 25.62 -3.94 18.85
N GLY A 32 25.06 -4.26 20.02
CA GLY A 32 25.72 -4.13 21.31
C GLY A 32 25.80 -2.69 21.85
N LEU A 33 25.32 -1.70 21.10
CA LEU A 33 25.25 -0.28 21.45
C LEU A 33 23.82 0.12 21.81
N TYR A 34 23.65 1.30 22.41
CA TYR A 34 22.34 1.90 22.65
C TYR A 34 22.24 3.22 21.90
N SER A 35 21.21 3.35 21.06
CA SER A 35 20.92 4.60 20.37
C SER A 35 20.19 5.57 21.30
N LEU A 36 20.59 6.84 21.22
CA LEU A 36 19.91 7.95 21.86
C LEU A 36 19.57 8.98 20.79
N PHE A 37 18.33 9.46 20.78
CA PHE A 37 17.90 10.58 19.97
C PHE A 37 17.54 11.75 20.87
N ILE A 38 18.11 12.90 20.57
CA ILE A 38 17.79 14.17 21.26
C ILE A 38 17.07 15.03 20.22
N PRO A 39 15.76 15.29 20.41
CA PRO A 39 15.01 16.19 19.55
C PRO A 39 15.56 17.60 19.56
N MET A 40 15.45 18.34 18.45
CA MET A 40 16.01 19.68 18.31
C MET A 40 15.49 20.65 19.38
N GLU A 41 14.24 20.53 19.80
CA GLU A 41 13.61 21.40 20.80
C GLU A 41 14.31 21.36 22.17
N TRP A 42 15.11 20.34 22.44
CA TRP A 42 15.85 20.22 23.71
C TRP A 42 17.14 21.05 23.74
N ASN A 43 17.67 21.44 22.61
CA ASN A 43 18.96 22.12 22.53
C ASN A 43 19.02 23.15 21.40
N TYR A 44 17.92 23.84 21.14
CA TYR A 44 17.89 24.86 20.10
C TYR A 44 18.35 26.21 20.66
N GLU A 45 19.42 26.74 20.10
CA GLU A 45 20.01 28.01 20.50
C GLU A 45 19.00 29.15 20.40
N GLY A 46 18.96 30.04 21.43
CA GLY A 46 17.97 31.13 21.51
C GLY A 46 16.64 30.76 22.15
N TYR A 47 16.41 29.46 22.49
CA TYR A 47 15.19 28.98 23.15
C TYR A 47 15.48 28.25 24.47
N ILE A 48 16.60 28.58 25.11
CA ILE A 48 17.01 28.01 26.41
C ILE A 48 16.99 29.17 27.43
N ASP A 49 16.39 28.95 28.59
CA ASP A 49 16.33 29.95 29.64
C ASP A 49 17.66 30.11 30.42
N THR A 50 17.76 31.09 31.30
CA THR A 50 18.96 31.31 32.13
C THR A 50 19.32 30.14 33.04
N TYR A 51 18.42 29.18 33.25
CA TYR A 51 18.64 28.00 34.06
C TYR A 51 19.03 26.77 33.19
N GLY A 52 19.09 26.92 31.87
CA GLY A 52 19.43 25.85 30.96
C GLY A 52 18.25 24.97 30.55
N PHE A 53 17.02 25.36 30.80
CA PHE A 53 15.82 24.62 30.39
C PHE A 53 15.28 25.13 29.04
N PRO A 54 14.86 24.23 28.16
CA PRO A 54 14.26 24.63 26.89
C PRO A 54 12.84 25.22 27.09
N VAL A 55 12.56 26.31 26.39
CA VAL A 55 11.25 26.96 26.36
C VAL A 55 10.45 26.30 25.21
N PHE A 56 9.70 25.23 25.52
CA PHE A 56 8.97 24.44 24.52
C PHE A 56 7.78 25.20 23.93
N ASP A 57 6.89 25.66 24.81
CA ASP A 57 5.67 26.38 24.43
C ASP A 57 5.88 27.89 24.60
N THR A 58 5.11 28.65 23.82
CA THR A 58 5.13 30.14 23.93
C THR A 58 4.74 30.57 25.32
N PRO A 59 5.63 31.26 26.05
CA PRO A 59 5.39 31.62 27.43
C PRO A 59 4.39 32.79 27.53
N GLU A 60 3.54 32.82 28.55
CA GLU A 60 2.63 33.95 28.82
C GLU A 60 3.37 35.26 29.10
N LYS A 61 4.56 35.18 29.64
CA LYS A 61 5.47 36.31 29.90
C LYS A 61 6.85 35.98 29.33
N PRO A 62 7.54 36.96 28.72
CA PRO A 62 8.87 36.77 28.24
C PRO A 62 9.80 36.13 29.29
N VAL A 63 10.58 35.13 28.88
CA VAL A 63 11.57 34.42 29.70
C VAL A 63 12.95 34.93 29.33
N GLU A 64 13.82 35.17 30.31
CA GLU A 64 15.20 35.61 30.05
C GLU A 64 16.09 34.43 29.69
N GLY A 65 16.81 34.55 28.55
CA GLY A 65 17.80 33.61 28.09
C GLY A 65 19.19 33.85 28.73
N PRO A 66 20.15 32.98 28.50
CA PRO A 66 21.52 33.07 29.12
C PRO A 66 22.27 34.34 28.80
N ASP A 67 22.02 34.95 27.67
CA ASP A 67 22.65 36.19 27.21
C ASP A 67 21.83 37.45 27.52
N GLY A 68 20.78 37.32 28.33
CA GLY A 68 19.90 38.41 28.69
C GLY A 68 18.84 38.77 27.62
N GLU A 69 18.75 38.03 26.56
CA GLU A 69 17.71 38.16 25.53
C GLU A 69 16.37 37.64 26.08
N LEU A 70 15.27 38.27 25.65
CA LEU A 70 13.95 37.86 26.06
C LEU A 70 13.33 36.89 25.07
N ILE A 71 13.07 35.67 25.50
CA ILE A 71 12.37 34.62 24.74
C ILE A 71 10.87 34.86 24.84
N THR A 72 10.24 35.26 23.75
CA THR A 72 8.80 35.57 23.65
C THR A 72 7.98 34.51 22.95
N GLN A 73 8.64 33.56 22.29
CA GLN A 73 8.04 32.47 21.52
C GLN A 73 8.63 31.13 21.96
N GLY A 74 7.84 30.06 21.96
CA GLY A 74 8.31 28.72 22.21
C GLY A 74 8.98 28.09 20.97
N VAL A 75 9.96 27.21 21.19
CA VAL A 75 10.70 26.56 20.10
C VAL A 75 9.80 25.70 19.22
N ILE A 76 8.72 25.13 19.76
CA ILE A 76 7.77 24.32 18.98
C ILE A 76 6.98 25.21 18.01
N GLU A 77 6.53 26.37 18.46
CA GLU A 77 5.83 27.33 17.58
C GLU A 77 6.77 27.89 16.51
N TYR A 78 8.01 28.22 16.88
CA TYR A 78 9.04 28.65 15.92
C TYR A 78 9.22 27.57 14.83
N TRP A 79 9.44 26.33 15.24
CA TRP A 79 9.64 25.21 14.30
C TRP A 79 8.42 25.00 13.37
N ASN A 80 7.21 25.10 13.89
CA ASN A 80 5.99 25.00 13.09
C ASN A 80 5.88 26.13 12.06
N ASN A 81 6.24 27.38 12.45
CA ASN A 81 6.23 28.53 11.56
C ASN A 81 7.25 28.38 10.42
N GLU A 82 8.46 27.87 10.72
CA GLU A 82 9.45 27.57 9.68
C GLU A 82 8.97 26.49 8.71
N VAL A 83 8.38 25.41 9.22
CA VAL A 83 7.76 24.35 8.39
C VAL A 83 6.65 24.94 7.50
N ASP A 84 5.79 25.78 8.04
CA ASP A 84 4.71 26.44 7.31
C ASP A 84 5.25 27.35 6.20
N GLY A 85 6.33 28.08 6.47
CA GLY A 85 7.01 28.94 5.50
C GLY A 85 7.65 28.15 4.37
N LEU A 86 8.13 26.93 4.65
CA LEU A 86 8.81 26.09 3.66
C LEU A 86 7.87 25.15 2.88
N LYS A 87 6.57 25.13 3.13
CA LYS A 87 5.60 24.23 2.47
C LYS A 87 5.63 24.29 0.95
N SER A 88 5.99 25.43 0.35
CA SER A 88 6.11 25.61 -1.10
C SER A 88 7.47 25.19 -1.66
N ASP A 89 8.49 25.02 -0.81
CA ASP A 89 9.84 24.57 -1.15
C ASP A 89 10.12 23.21 -0.53
N GLN A 90 9.86 22.15 -1.30
CA GLN A 90 9.98 20.77 -0.83
C GLN A 90 11.42 20.38 -0.47
N ASP A 91 12.41 20.89 -1.20
CA ASP A 91 13.81 20.61 -0.95
C ASP A 91 14.26 21.29 0.34
N GLY A 92 13.90 22.56 0.50
CA GLY A 92 14.15 23.32 1.71
C GLY A 92 13.48 22.70 2.94
N LEU A 93 12.23 22.27 2.82
CA LEU A 93 11.49 21.62 3.89
C LEU A 93 12.14 20.30 4.34
N ASN A 94 12.52 19.43 3.39
CA ASN A 94 13.18 18.18 3.72
C ASN A 94 14.57 18.40 4.35
N GLU A 95 15.31 19.42 3.88
CA GLU A 95 16.58 19.79 4.48
C GLU A 95 16.40 20.34 5.90
N PHE A 96 15.40 21.20 6.13
CA PHE A 96 15.04 21.72 7.44
C PHE A 96 14.74 20.58 8.43
N TYR A 97 13.91 19.63 8.05
CA TYR A 97 13.60 18.46 8.87
C TYR A 97 14.85 17.64 9.23
N ARG A 98 15.80 17.49 8.32
CA ARG A 98 17.06 16.78 8.57
C ARG A 98 18.00 17.54 9.50
N GLN A 99 18.04 18.85 9.39
CA GLN A 99 18.90 19.70 10.22
C GLN A 99 18.33 19.94 11.61
N PHE A 100 17.00 20.07 11.70
CA PHE A 100 16.26 20.35 12.94
C PHE A 100 15.22 19.28 13.24
N PRO A 101 15.68 18.02 13.46
CA PRO A 101 14.78 16.90 13.59
C PRO A 101 14.09 16.87 14.97
N ARG A 102 12.76 16.76 14.97
CA ARG A 102 11.98 16.47 16.17
C ARG A 102 11.74 14.98 16.39
N THR A 103 11.97 14.18 15.36
CA THR A 103 11.87 12.71 15.40
C THR A 103 13.05 12.08 14.70
N THR A 104 13.33 10.82 15.00
CA THR A 104 14.35 10.04 14.28
C THR A 104 14.07 9.95 12.78
N LYS A 105 12.80 9.99 12.39
CA LYS A 105 12.38 9.96 11.00
C LYS A 105 12.68 11.26 10.27
N HIS A 106 12.54 12.40 10.96
CA HIS A 106 13.01 13.68 10.41
C HIS A 106 14.50 13.62 10.13
N ALA A 107 15.30 13.11 11.09
CA ALA A 107 16.76 13.00 10.95
C ALA A 107 17.20 12.10 9.78
N PHE A 108 16.40 11.10 9.44
CA PHE A 108 16.72 10.09 8.42
C PHE A 108 15.85 10.21 7.16
N ARG A 109 15.29 11.39 6.87
CA ARG A 109 14.61 11.65 5.59
C ARG A 109 15.56 11.52 4.42
N ASP A 110 15.07 10.91 3.34
CA ASP A 110 15.84 10.75 2.11
C ASP A 110 15.89 12.08 1.32
N GLU A 111 16.90 12.27 0.49
CA GLU A 111 17.02 13.45 -0.36
C GLU A 111 15.97 13.41 -1.49
N SER A 112 15.32 14.53 -1.76
CA SER A 112 14.26 14.66 -2.76
C SER A 112 14.72 14.35 -4.20
N LYS A 113 15.99 14.52 -4.50
CA LYS A 113 16.57 14.34 -5.85
C LYS A 113 16.53 12.89 -6.36
N GLN A 114 16.25 11.92 -5.51
CA GLN A 114 16.23 10.50 -5.89
C GLN A 114 14.82 9.90 -5.96
N SER A 115 13.81 10.59 -5.45
CA SER A 115 12.43 10.10 -5.49
C SER A 115 11.73 10.48 -6.79
N LEU A 116 10.96 9.53 -7.31
CA LEU A 116 10.07 9.74 -8.46
C LEU A 116 8.74 10.39 -8.04
N PHE A 117 8.38 10.29 -6.76
CA PHE A 117 7.08 10.71 -6.24
C PHE A 117 7.19 11.92 -5.32
N ASN A 118 6.07 12.59 -5.07
CA ASN A 118 5.98 13.76 -4.20
C ASN A 118 6.29 13.39 -2.75
N LEU A 119 7.54 13.63 -2.33
CA LEU A 119 8.01 13.29 -0.99
C LEU A 119 7.32 14.06 0.11
N THR A 120 6.92 15.30 -0.12
CA THR A 120 6.23 16.10 0.89
C THR A 120 4.92 15.42 1.30
N LYS A 121 4.09 15.04 0.34
CA LYS A 121 2.84 14.33 0.62
C LYS A 121 3.06 12.98 1.30
N ILE A 122 4.11 12.25 0.88
CA ILE A 122 4.45 10.96 1.49
C ILE A 122 4.85 11.15 2.95
N TYR A 123 5.73 12.11 3.24
CA TYR A 123 6.18 12.36 4.61
C TYR A 123 5.10 12.98 5.49
N GLU A 124 4.25 13.87 4.97
CA GLU A 124 3.07 14.36 5.69
C GLU A 124 2.15 13.21 6.11
N GLN A 125 1.92 12.24 5.22
CA GLN A 125 1.12 11.06 5.54
C GLN A 125 1.82 10.15 6.56
N ILE A 126 3.14 10.00 6.47
CA ILE A 126 3.95 9.24 7.42
C ILE A 126 3.82 9.87 8.82
N ASP A 127 4.03 11.17 8.92
CA ASP A 127 3.95 11.89 10.19
C ASP A 127 2.53 11.80 10.80
N PHE A 128 1.50 11.96 9.98
CA PHE A 128 0.11 11.77 10.39
C PHE A 128 -0.18 10.35 10.92
N ASN A 129 0.34 9.33 10.24
CA ASN A 129 0.13 7.94 10.65
C ASN A 129 0.86 7.59 11.97
N GLU A 130 1.85 8.37 12.38
CA GLU A 130 2.59 8.17 13.63
C GLU A 130 1.90 8.71 14.85
N ASP A 131 0.93 9.62 14.69
CA ASP A 131 0.07 10.02 15.79
C ASP A 131 -0.59 8.76 16.39
N LEU A 132 -0.51 8.61 17.73
CA LEU A 132 -1.06 7.47 18.47
C LEU A 132 -2.54 7.23 18.17
N LYS A 133 -3.30 8.29 17.88
CA LYS A 133 -4.71 8.20 17.51
C LYS A 133 -4.91 7.55 16.15
N ASN A 134 -3.97 7.69 15.23
CA ASN A 134 -4.04 7.17 13.87
C ASN A 134 -3.42 5.79 13.74
N SER A 135 -2.52 5.38 14.64
CA SER A 135 -1.89 4.05 14.65
C SER A 135 -2.88 2.89 14.84
N ILE A 136 -4.07 3.16 15.35
CA ILE A 136 -5.15 2.17 15.56
C ILE A 136 -5.84 1.78 14.25
N GLN A 137 -5.62 2.50 13.16
CA GLN A 137 -6.26 2.24 11.85
C GLN A 137 -5.80 0.94 11.19
N VAL A 138 -4.72 0.33 11.66
CA VAL A 138 -4.16 -0.89 11.06
C VAL A 138 -4.12 -2.03 12.07
N THR A 139 -4.80 -3.12 11.74
CA THR A 139 -4.81 -4.36 12.55
C THR A 139 -3.90 -5.40 11.92
N GLN A 140 -2.97 -5.94 12.70
CA GLN A 140 -2.14 -7.06 12.25
C GLN A 140 -2.86 -8.40 12.49
N GLY A 141 -2.75 -9.34 11.55
CA GLY A 141 -3.44 -10.62 11.66
C GLY A 141 -3.08 -11.63 10.58
N SER A 142 -3.83 -12.70 10.54
CA SER A 142 -3.70 -13.79 9.56
C SER A 142 -5.07 -14.20 9.03
N PHE A 143 -5.13 -14.61 7.76
CA PHE A 143 -6.30 -15.29 7.23
C PHE A 143 -6.18 -16.79 7.47
N GLN A 144 -7.29 -17.43 7.75
CA GLN A 144 -7.37 -18.87 8.00
C GLN A 144 -8.64 -19.44 7.36
N TRP A 145 -8.54 -20.65 6.81
CA TRP A 145 -9.73 -21.40 6.41
C TRP A 145 -10.56 -21.76 7.62
N GLU A 146 -11.87 -21.64 7.51
CA GLU A 146 -12.80 -21.99 8.58
C GLU A 146 -12.60 -23.46 8.99
N ASN A 147 -12.39 -23.68 10.28
CA ASN A 147 -12.06 -24.99 10.86
C ASN A 147 -10.82 -25.68 10.24
N GLY A 148 -9.92 -24.95 9.61
CA GLY A 148 -8.75 -25.49 8.93
C GLY A 148 -9.03 -26.25 7.63
N VAL A 149 -10.25 -26.26 7.15
CA VAL A 149 -10.67 -26.98 5.94
C VAL A 149 -10.53 -26.05 4.72
N LYS A 150 -9.64 -26.41 3.81
CA LYS A 150 -9.38 -25.66 2.58
C LYS A 150 -10.63 -25.52 1.71
N ASP A 151 -10.71 -24.41 0.99
CA ASP A 151 -11.79 -24.08 0.04
C ASP A 151 -13.19 -23.89 0.68
N THR A 152 -13.23 -23.72 2.00
CA THR A 152 -14.41 -23.30 2.75
C THR A 152 -14.52 -21.77 2.81
N LYS A 153 -15.00 -21.21 3.90
CA LYS A 153 -14.91 -19.78 4.19
C LYS A 153 -13.54 -19.45 4.76
N VAL A 154 -13.12 -18.22 4.55
CA VAL A 154 -11.92 -17.66 5.18
C VAL A 154 -12.35 -16.70 6.28
N VAL A 155 -11.64 -16.72 7.40
CA VAL A 155 -11.81 -15.80 8.52
C VAL A 155 -10.52 -15.01 8.73
N PHE A 156 -10.64 -13.74 9.11
CA PHE A 156 -9.50 -12.92 9.54
C PHE A 156 -9.35 -13.04 11.06
N VAL A 157 -8.16 -13.41 11.50
CA VAL A 157 -7.82 -13.60 12.92
C VAL A 157 -6.76 -12.56 13.31
N PRO A 158 -7.12 -11.52 14.08
CA PRO A 158 -6.16 -10.57 14.61
C PRO A 158 -5.11 -11.27 15.48
N ASN A 159 -3.83 -11.05 15.21
CA ASN A 159 -2.72 -11.51 16.03
C ASN A 159 -1.45 -10.71 15.73
N LYS A 160 -0.61 -10.48 16.73
CA LYS A 160 0.63 -9.69 16.64
C LYS A 160 1.72 -10.35 15.79
N SER A 161 1.66 -11.66 15.56
CA SER A 161 2.60 -12.41 14.73
C SER A 161 2.08 -12.63 13.31
N GLY A 162 0.89 -12.12 12.98
CA GLY A 162 0.31 -12.20 11.64
C GLY A 162 1.14 -11.48 10.59
N ARG A 163 1.08 -11.97 9.37
CA ARG A 163 1.82 -11.37 8.24
C ARG A 163 1.06 -10.27 7.51
N PHE A 164 -0.26 -10.19 7.72
CA PHE A 164 -1.12 -9.19 7.12
C PHE A 164 -1.28 -7.97 8.02
N ARG A 165 -1.34 -6.81 7.39
CA ARG A 165 -1.77 -5.54 7.97
C ARG A 165 -3.03 -5.10 7.25
N VAL A 166 -4.10 -4.87 8.00
CA VAL A 166 -5.43 -4.61 7.46
C VAL A 166 -5.99 -3.35 8.09
N SER A 167 -6.40 -2.39 7.26
CA SER A 167 -7.04 -1.14 7.70
C SER A 167 -8.56 -1.18 7.55
N TRP A 168 -9.09 -2.11 6.75
CA TRP A 168 -10.53 -2.28 6.56
C TRP A 168 -10.90 -3.75 6.39
N VAL A 169 -11.93 -4.18 7.10
CA VAL A 169 -12.54 -5.50 6.97
C VAL A 169 -13.94 -5.33 6.35
N PRO A 170 -14.28 -6.05 5.27
CA PRO A 170 -15.56 -5.87 4.61
C PRO A 170 -16.73 -6.32 5.51
N PRO A 171 -17.91 -5.70 5.36
CA PRO A 171 -19.14 -6.16 5.99
C PRO A 171 -19.40 -7.64 5.69
N VAL A 172 -20.07 -8.34 6.61
CA VAL A 172 -20.28 -9.81 6.54
C VAL A 172 -20.88 -10.25 5.19
N HIS A 173 -21.79 -9.47 4.61
CA HIS A 173 -22.46 -9.79 3.33
C HIS A 173 -21.51 -9.70 2.11
N LEU A 174 -20.35 -9.03 2.24
CA LEU A 174 -19.32 -8.95 1.21
C LEU A 174 -18.20 -9.98 1.45
N GLN A 175 -18.10 -10.56 2.66
CA GLN A 175 -17.05 -11.54 2.96
C GLN A 175 -17.29 -12.84 2.21
N ASN A 176 -16.20 -13.44 1.70
CA ASN A 176 -16.21 -14.74 1.01
C ASN A 176 -17.15 -14.82 -0.21
N LYS A 177 -17.55 -13.69 -0.77
CA LYS A 177 -18.47 -13.63 -1.90
C LYS A 177 -17.78 -14.15 -3.16
N ARG A 178 -18.26 -15.28 -3.66
CA ARG A 178 -17.72 -15.92 -4.87
C ARG A 178 -18.83 -16.67 -5.61
N TYR A 179 -18.60 -16.94 -6.87
CA TYR A 179 -19.51 -17.75 -7.68
C TYR A 179 -18.73 -18.74 -8.54
N LEU A 180 -19.36 -19.86 -8.87
CA LEU A 180 -18.77 -20.89 -9.71
C LEU A 180 -19.20 -20.66 -11.17
N LYS A 181 -18.22 -20.62 -12.08
CA LYS A 181 -18.46 -20.52 -13.52
C LYS A 181 -17.51 -21.47 -14.26
N ASN A 182 -18.07 -22.38 -15.05
CA ASN A 182 -17.31 -23.40 -15.79
C ASN A 182 -16.33 -24.20 -14.91
N GLY A 183 -16.76 -24.60 -13.72
CA GLY A 183 -15.92 -25.34 -12.77
C GLY A 183 -14.83 -24.51 -12.07
N THR A 184 -14.79 -23.20 -12.25
CA THR A 184 -13.79 -22.30 -11.65
C THR A 184 -14.45 -21.29 -10.74
N ASN A 185 -13.85 -21.04 -9.57
CA ASN A 185 -14.27 -20.00 -8.65
C ASN A 185 -13.91 -18.61 -9.20
N HIS A 186 -14.85 -17.69 -9.12
CA HIS A 186 -14.71 -16.29 -9.51
C HIS A 186 -15.01 -15.37 -8.33
N PRO A 187 -14.36 -14.19 -8.25
CA PRO A 187 -14.62 -13.20 -7.20
C PRO A 187 -16.03 -12.60 -7.37
N GLY A 188 -16.78 -12.49 -6.26
CA GLY A 188 -18.11 -11.89 -6.28
C GLY A 188 -18.13 -10.37 -6.13
N ASN A 189 -17.00 -9.78 -5.68
CA ASN A 189 -16.84 -8.34 -5.44
C ASN A 189 -15.84 -7.70 -6.41
N GLU A 190 -15.74 -8.17 -7.65
CA GLU A 190 -14.79 -7.65 -8.64
C GLU A 190 -14.96 -6.14 -8.94
N HIS A 191 -16.14 -5.61 -8.65
CA HIS A 191 -16.47 -4.19 -8.79
C HIS A 191 -16.06 -3.34 -7.59
N CYS A 192 -15.73 -3.93 -6.43
CA CYS A 192 -15.39 -3.22 -5.21
C CYS A 192 -13.90 -2.87 -5.11
N GLY A 193 -13.02 -3.65 -5.72
CA GLY A 193 -11.58 -3.47 -5.63
C GLY A 193 -10.80 -4.55 -6.33
N ALA A 194 -9.47 -4.52 -6.14
CA ALA A 194 -8.56 -5.54 -6.65
C ALA A 194 -7.29 -5.60 -5.82
N PHE A 195 -6.59 -6.73 -5.94
CA PHE A 195 -5.26 -6.92 -5.38
C PHE A 195 -4.19 -6.76 -6.46
N GLY A 196 -3.01 -6.29 -6.04
CA GLY A 196 -1.78 -6.36 -6.81
C GLY A 196 -0.74 -7.18 -6.06
N CYS A 197 -0.01 -8.03 -6.76
CA CYS A 197 0.93 -8.95 -6.13
C CYS A 197 2.25 -9.03 -6.90
N ASP A 198 3.35 -8.85 -6.17
CA ASP A 198 4.69 -9.25 -6.57
C ASP A 198 5.03 -10.57 -5.88
N SER A 199 5.20 -11.63 -6.66
CA SER A 199 5.42 -12.99 -6.15
C SER A 199 6.87 -13.43 -6.32
N TYR A 200 7.26 -14.46 -5.57
CA TYR A 200 8.54 -15.15 -5.75
C TYR A 200 8.31 -16.66 -5.96
N ASP A 201 9.20 -17.29 -6.73
CA ASP A 201 9.05 -18.71 -7.11
C ASP A 201 9.85 -19.65 -6.22
N ILE A 202 10.97 -19.21 -5.64
CA ILE A 202 11.91 -20.06 -4.89
C ILE A 202 12.01 -19.56 -3.45
N SER A 203 11.83 -20.46 -2.50
CA SER A 203 11.87 -20.16 -1.07
C SER A 203 13.28 -19.93 -0.55
N GLY A 204 14.26 -20.68 -1.06
CA GLY A 204 15.68 -20.58 -0.71
C GLY A 204 16.43 -19.61 -1.62
N THR A 205 17.19 -18.69 -1.04
CA THR A 205 18.24 -17.94 -1.73
C THR A 205 19.56 -18.30 -1.08
N VAL A 206 20.60 -18.43 -1.90
CA VAL A 206 21.97 -18.70 -1.43
C VAL A 206 22.47 -17.56 -0.56
N ASP A 207 21.93 -16.34 -0.80
CA ASP A 207 22.13 -15.16 0.03
C ASP A 207 20.87 -14.82 0.83
N SER A 208 21.00 -14.44 2.09
CA SER A 208 19.95 -13.99 3.01
C SER A 208 19.19 -12.72 2.53
N ARG A 209 19.41 -12.28 1.30
CA ARG A 209 18.87 -11.06 0.66
C ARG A 209 17.72 -11.33 -0.34
N GLY A 210 16.99 -12.42 -0.19
CA GLY A 210 15.86 -12.71 -1.08
C GLY A 210 14.74 -11.66 -1.00
N SER A 211 14.16 -11.26 -2.16
CA SER A 211 12.94 -10.45 -2.25
C SER A 211 11.81 -11.05 -1.43
N ASN A 212 11.02 -10.21 -0.78
CA ASN A 212 9.79 -10.62 -0.13
C ASN A 212 8.70 -10.90 -1.15
N GLY A 213 7.71 -11.70 -0.77
CA GLY A 213 6.42 -11.67 -1.44
C GLY A 213 5.65 -10.46 -0.94
N SER A 214 4.99 -9.74 -1.84
CA SER A 214 4.22 -8.55 -1.49
C SER A 214 2.83 -8.58 -2.13
N LEU A 215 1.82 -8.19 -1.34
CA LEU A 215 0.42 -8.10 -1.76
C LEU A 215 -0.19 -6.82 -1.21
N HIS A 216 -0.85 -6.07 -2.07
CA HIS A 216 -1.66 -4.92 -1.66
C HIS A 216 -3.08 -5.05 -2.17
N GLY A 217 -4.04 -4.68 -1.32
CA GLY A 217 -5.46 -4.57 -1.68
C GLY A 217 -5.88 -3.11 -1.77
N LEU A 218 -6.55 -2.75 -2.87
CA LEU A 218 -7.05 -1.41 -3.13
C LEU A 218 -8.55 -1.47 -3.44
N THR A 219 -9.34 -0.62 -2.79
CA THR A 219 -10.75 -0.44 -3.13
C THR A 219 -10.94 0.54 -4.29
N LYS A 220 -12.04 0.38 -5.02
CA LYS A 220 -12.53 1.32 -6.05
C LYS A 220 -13.70 2.11 -5.50
N PHE A 221 -14.07 3.19 -6.19
CA PHE A 221 -15.41 3.74 -6.04
C PHE A 221 -16.47 2.68 -6.38
N SER A 222 -17.38 2.44 -5.47
CA SER A 222 -18.45 1.45 -5.60
C SER A 222 -19.74 1.98 -4.97
N MET A 223 -20.88 1.42 -5.37
CA MET A 223 -22.18 1.69 -4.74
C MET A 223 -22.43 0.79 -3.50
N GLU A 224 -21.55 -0.15 -3.25
CA GLU A 224 -21.54 -0.97 -2.04
C GLU A 224 -20.93 -0.18 -0.85
N ASP A 225 -21.12 -0.66 0.37
CA ASP A 225 -20.53 -0.10 1.58
C ASP A 225 -19.02 -0.43 1.66
N VAL A 226 -18.26 0.25 0.82
CA VAL A 226 -16.81 0.06 0.63
C VAL A 226 -16.13 1.43 0.59
N PRO A 227 -15.02 1.65 1.33
CA PRO A 227 -14.27 2.88 1.23
C PRO A 227 -13.76 3.10 -0.19
N SER A 228 -13.76 4.35 -0.66
CA SER A 228 -13.35 4.68 -2.03
C SER A 228 -11.85 4.93 -2.13
N ASN A 229 -11.19 4.29 -3.09
CA ASN A 229 -9.77 4.53 -3.44
C ASN A 229 -8.81 4.39 -2.24
N MET A 230 -9.08 3.47 -1.33
CA MET A 230 -8.29 3.24 -0.12
C MET A 230 -7.49 1.94 -0.26
N PHE A 231 -6.20 1.99 0.07
CA PHE A 231 -5.44 0.77 0.34
C PHE A 231 -5.92 0.18 1.67
N PHE A 232 -6.44 -1.05 1.63
CA PHE A 232 -7.03 -1.68 2.80
C PHE A 232 -6.23 -2.84 3.35
N LEU A 233 -5.24 -3.35 2.60
CA LEU A 233 -4.42 -4.48 3.00
C LEU A 233 -2.99 -4.34 2.48
N GLU A 234 -2.04 -4.61 3.36
CA GLU A 234 -0.61 -4.77 3.08
C GLU A 234 -0.13 -6.13 3.58
N TYR A 235 0.60 -6.85 2.74
CA TYR A 235 1.40 -8.01 3.10
C TYR A 235 2.79 -7.86 2.50
N ILE A 236 3.82 -7.87 3.33
CA ILE A 236 5.23 -7.84 2.91
C ILE A 236 5.97 -8.81 3.81
N ALA A 237 6.16 -10.03 3.33
CA ALA A 237 6.82 -11.08 4.10
C ALA A 237 7.40 -12.16 3.19
N ARG A 238 8.36 -12.92 3.76
CA ARG A 238 8.93 -14.10 3.12
C ARG A 238 8.79 -15.29 4.08
N PRO A 239 7.66 -16.04 4.04
CA PRO A 239 7.50 -17.24 4.83
C PRO A 239 8.48 -18.34 4.40
N GLN A 240 8.58 -19.40 5.21
CA GLN A 240 9.53 -20.49 5.00
C GLN A 240 9.42 -21.16 3.63
N THR A 241 8.21 -21.26 3.09
CA THR A 241 7.97 -21.80 1.76
C THR A 241 7.12 -20.86 0.91
N ALA A 242 7.31 -20.89 -0.41
CA ALA A 242 6.51 -20.11 -1.33
C ALA A 242 5.03 -20.55 -1.33
N GLU A 243 4.77 -21.81 -1.05
CA GLU A 243 3.41 -22.38 -0.94
C GLU A 243 2.60 -21.74 0.19
N ILE A 244 3.25 -21.39 1.32
CA ILE A 244 2.59 -20.65 2.42
C ILE A 244 2.19 -19.26 1.93
N PHE A 245 3.06 -18.57 1.21
CA PHE A 245 2.74 -17.27 0.61
C PHE A 245 1.58 -17.38 -0.39
N PHE A 246 1.60 -18.39 -1.25
CA PHE A 246 0.55 -18.59 -2.25
C PHE A 246 -0.82 -18.86 -1.60
N GLU A 247 -0.83 -19.61 -0.52
CA GLU A 247 -2.06 -19.90 0.23
C GLU A 247 -2.55 -18.66 0.99
N ASP A 248 -1.65 -17.88 1.59
CA ASP A 248 -1.97 -16.60 2.23
C ASP A 248 -2.64 -15.64 1.23
N VAL A 249 -2.05 -15.48 0.04
CA VAL A 249 -2.59 -14.63 -1.03
C VAL A 249 -3.96 -15.11 -1.49
N LEU A 250 -4.13 -16.43 -1.68
CA LEU A 250 -5.42 -17.02 -2.06
C LEU A 250 -6.50 -16.74 -1.01
N MET A 251 -6.18 -16.97 0.28
CA MET A 251 -7.12 -16.71 1.36
C MET A 251 -7.55 -15.24 1.43
N ALA A 252 -6.61 -14.30 1.26
CA ALA A 252 -6.95 -12.88 1.22
C ALA A 252 -7.92 -12.57 0.06
N CYS A 253 -7.63 -13.06 -1.16
CA CYS A 253 -8.50 -12.87 -2.32
C CYS A 253 -9.91 -13.47 -2.09
N VAL A 254 -9.99 -14.65 -1.48
CA VAL A 254 -11.26 -15.32 -1.19
C VAL A 254 -12.06 -14.55 -0.13
N PHE A 255 -11.41 -14.12 0.96
CA PHE A 255 -12.06 -13.38 2.04
C PHE A 255 -12.71 -12.09 1.55
N TYR A 256 -12.00 -11.31 0.74
CA TYR A 256 -12.52 -10.05 0.17
C TYR A 256 -13.40 -10.28 -1.06
N GLY A 257 -13.36 -11.46 -1.68
CA GLY A 257 -14.07 -11.74 -2.92
C GLY A 257 -13.61 -10.87 -4.09
N MET A 258 -12.35 -10.43 -4.11
CA MET A 258 -11.79 -9.49 -5.09
C MET A 258 -10.73 -10.17 -5.98
N PRO A 259 -10.61 -9.76 -7.26
CA PRO A 259 -9.61 -10.29 -8.19
C PRO A 259 -8.20 -9.78 -7.89
N ILE A 260 -7.20 -10.42 -8.49
CA ILE A 260 -5.79 -10.11 -8.29
C ILE A 260 -5.06 -9.96 -9.63
N LEU A 261 -4.23 -8.92 -9.75
CA LEU A 261 -3.25 -8.73 -10.82
C LEU A 261 -1.87 -9.11 -10.30
N VAL A 262 -1.27 -10.14 -10.87
CA VAL A 262 0.01 -10.70 -10.45
C VAL A 262 1.07 -10.41 -11.50
N GLU A 263 2.29 -10.10 -11.08
CA GLU A 263 3.45 -10.12 -11.98
C GLU A 263 3.69 -11.54 -12.48
N ASN A 264 3.69 -11.75 -13.80
CA ASN A 264 3.74 -13.10 -14.38
C ASN A 264 5.16 -13.57 -14.78
N ASN A 265 6.19 -12.78 -14.50
CA ASN A 265 7.59 -13.18 -14.68
C ASN A 265 7.95 -14.38 -13.79
N LYS A 266 7.20 -14.56 -12.70
CA LYS A 266 7.30 -15.68 -11.75
C LYS A 266 5.92 -16.34 -11.62
N PRO A 267 5.58 -17.31 -12.49
CA PRO A 267 4.20 -17.75 -12.69
C PRO A 267 3.69 -18.80 -11.68
N ARG A 268 4.48 -19.26 -10.71
CA ARG A 268 4.07 -20.34 -9.78
C ARG A 268 2.80 -20.00 -8.98
N LEU A 269 2.64 -18.74 -8.54
CA LEU A 269 1.41 -18.29 -7.87
C LEU A 269 0.19 -18.44 -8.80
N LEU A 270 0.29 -18.05 -10.07
CA LEU A 270 -0.79 -18.18 -11.05
C LEU A 270 -1.14 -19.65 -11.33
N TYR A 271 -0.14 -20.54 -11.40
CA TYR A 271 -0.36 -21.98 -11.47
C TYR A 271 -1.01 -22.54 -10.22
N HIS A 272 -0.68 -22.01 -9.02
CA HIS A 272 -1.34 -22.38 -7.77
C HIS A 272 -2.83 -22.05 -7.83
N PHE A 273 -3.21 -20.84 -8.23
CA PHE A 273 -4.60 -20.43 -8.41
C PHE A 273 -5.34 -21.32 -9.43
N LYS A 274 -4.70 -21.61 -10.59
CA LYS A 274 -5.29 -22.48 -11.61
C LYS A 274 -5.55 -23.89 -11.07
N ARG A 275 -4.55 -24.53 -10.43
CA ARG A 275 -4.66 -25.89 -9.87
C ARG A 275 -5.70 -26.00 -8.76
N ARG A 276 -5.86 -24.94 -7.96
CA ARG A 276 -6.84 -24.86 -6.88
C ARG A 276 -8.26 -24.52 -7.37
N GLY A 277 -8.47 -24.32 -8.67
CA GLY A 277 -9.77 -23.97 -9.23
C GLY A 277 -10.17 -22.49 -9.01
N TYR A 278 -9.19 -21.61 -8.80
CA TYR A 278 -9.38 -20.16 -8.60
C TYR A 278 -8.82 -19.31 -9.75
N ARG A 279 -8.65 -19.87 -10.95
CA ARG A 279 -8.18 -19.11 -12.11
C ARG A 279 -9.04 -17.86 -12.36
N GLY A 280 -10.31 -17.88 -12.02
CA GLY A 280 -11.24 -16.76 -12.18
C GLY A 280 -10.85 -15.51 -11.35
N TYR A 281 -10.04 -15.66 -10.31
CA TYR A 281 -9.51 -14.54 -9.53
C TYR A 281 -8.33 -13.85 -10.21
N SER A 282 -7.53 -14.57 -11.02
CA SER A 282 -6.36 -14.00 -11.70
C SER A 282 -6.80 -13.12 -12.86
N MET A 283 -6.54 -11.81 -12.76
CA MET A 283 -6.83 -10.84 -13.81
C MET A 283 -5.92 -11.06 -15.02
N ASN A 284 -6.45 -10.86 -16.19
CA ASN A 284 -5.62 -10.64 -17.37
C ASN A 284 -5.08 -9.21 -17.35
N ARG A 285 -3.96 -8.99 -18.03
CA ARG A 285 -3.36 -7.64 -18.12
C ARG A 285 -4.37 -6.60 -18.65
N PRO A 286 -4.53 -5.47 -17.96
CA PRO A 286 -5.55 -4.48 -18.30
C PRO A 286 -5.26 -3.65 -19.55
N ASP A 287 -3.99 -3.59 -19.99
CA ASP A 287 -3.52 -2.80 -21.14
C ASP A 287 -3.86 -3.43 -22.50
N LYS A 288 -4.18 -4.74 -22.54
CA LYS A 288 -4.53 -5.45 -23.78
C LYS A 288 -5.98 -5.93 -23.82
N LYS A 289 -6.58 -5.87 -25.00
CA LYS A 289 -7.88 -6.53 -25.25
C LYS A 289 -7.70 -8.05 -25.22
N TYR A 290 -8.71 -8.79 -24.74
CA TYR A 290 -8.68 -10.25 -24.59
C TYR A 290 -8.27 -11.01 -25.86
N ASN A 291 -8.72 -10.58 -27.03
CA ASN A 291 -8.40 -11.18 -28.31
C ASN A 291 -6.92 -11.02 -28.73
N LYS A 292 -6.22 -10.04 -28.15
CA LYS A 292 -4.79 -9.79 -28.38
C LYS A 292 -3.87 -10.49 -27.38
N LEU A 293 -4.43 -11.23 -26.41
CA LEU A 293 -3.67 -11.99 -25.43
C LEU A 293 -3.19 -13.31 -26.07
N SER A 294 -1.98 -13.74 -25.71
CA SER A 294 -1.46 -15.07 -26.03
C SER A 294 -2.29 -16.16 -25.32
N ILE A 295 -2.13 -17.41 -25.75
CA ILE A 295 -2.81 -18.55 -25.12
C ILE A 295 -2.43 -18.64 -23.63
N THR A 296 -1.14 -18.53 -23.31
CA THR A 296 -0.63 -18.57 -21.93
C THR A 296 -1.18 -17.43 -21.08
N GLU A 297 -1.24 -16.20 -21.61
CA GLU A 297 -1.84 -15.05 -20.91
C GLU A 297 -3.35 -15.27 -20.61
N ARG A 298 -4.10 -15.91 -21.54
CA ARG A 298 -5.51 -16.26 -21.30
C ARG A 298 -5.67 -17.36 -20.26
N GLU A 299 -4.76 -18.33 -20.27
CA GLU A 299 -4.81 -19.46 -19.36
C GLU A 299 -4.43 -19.13 -17.93
N LEU A 300 -3.45 -18.29 -17.71
CA LEU A 300 -2.89 -17.99 -16.39
C LEU A 300 -3.30 -16.59 -15.87
N GLY A 301 -3.36 -15.60 -16.75
CA GLY A 301 -3.50 -14.19 -16.37
C GLY A 301 -2.15 -13.55 -16.01
N GLY A 302 -2.22 -12.47 -15.25
CA GLY A 302 -1.07 -11.70 -14.84
C GLY A 302 -0.61 -10.68 -15.88
N ILE A 303 0.43 -9.93 -15.55
CA ILE A 303 1.03 -8.89 -16.38
C ILE A 303 2.56 -9.03 -16.37
N PRO A 304 3.25 -9.00 -17.52
CA PRO A 304 4.71 -8.93 -17.56
C PRO A 304 5.16 -7.53 -17.11
N ASN A 305 6.13 -7.47 -16.22
CA ASN A 305 6.63 -6.21 -15.67
C ASN A 305 8.02 -5.85 -16.24
N SER A 306 8.32 -6.32 -17.44
CA SER A 306 9.63 -6.18 -18.08
C SER A 306 9.71 -5.09 -19.16
N SER A 307 8.58 -4.71 -19.77
CA SER A 307 8.57 -3.66 -20.80
C SER A 307 8.60 -2.26 -20.17
N GLU A 308 9.27 -1.32 -20.82
CA GLU A 308 9.40 0.06 -20.35
C GLU A 308 8.05 0.75 -20.22
N ASP A 309 7.14 0.54 -21.18
CA ASP A 309 5.79 1.08 -21.14
C ASP A 309 5.00 0.66 -19.90
N ILE A 310 5.15 -0.60 -19.47
CA ILE A 310 4.48 -1.11 -18.26
C ILE A 310 5.12 -0.53 -17.01
N LYS A 311 6.44 -0.39 -16.98
CA LYS A 311 7.14 0.23 -15.86
C LYS A 311 6.72 1.68 -15.67
N GLN A 312 6.62 2.44 -16.76
CA GLN A 312 6.18 3.82 -16.71
C GLN A 312 4.70 3.93 -16.33
N ALA A 313 3.83 3.11 -16.89
CA ALA A 313 2.41 3.06 -16.52
C ALA A 313 2.21 2.71 -15.03
N HIS A 314 3.03 1.81 -14.51
CA HIS A 314 3.06 1.44 -13.10
C HIS A 314 3.48 2.62 -12.21
N ALA A 315 4.58 3.29 -12.55
CA ALA A 315 5.06 4.44 -11.81
C ALA A 315 4.05 5.62 -11.85
N ALA A 316 3.51 5.94 -13.02
CA ALA A 316 2.48 6.96 -13.19
C ALA A 316 1.19 6.66 -12.40
N ALA A 317 0.84 5.38 -12.21
CA ALA A 317 -0.30 5.01 -11.39
C ALA A 317 -0.07 5.34 -9.91
N ILE A 318 1.13 5.09 -9.39
CA ILE A 318 1.51 5.45 -8.01
C ILE A 318 1.58 6.97 -7.87
N GLU A 319 2.24 7.67 -8.78
CA GLU A 319 2.34 9.13 -8.79
C GLU A 319 0.96 9.79 -8.73
N THR A 320 0.04 9.38 -9.61
CA THR A 320 -1.35 9.87 -9.62
C THR A 320 -2.06 9.61 -8.30
N TYR A 321 -1.82 8.45 -7.68
CA TYR A 321 -2.41 8.11 -6.39
C TYR A 321 -1.83 8.97 -5.26
N VAL A 322 -0.53 9.15 -5.22
CA VAL A 322 0.17 10.00 -4.23
C VAL A 322 -0.38 11.43 -4.31
N GLU A 323 -0.46 11.99 -5.51
CA GLU A 323 -0.98 13.35 -5.70
C GLU A 323 -2.45 13.51 -5.26
N SER A 324 -3.27 12.48 -5.45
CA SER A 324 -4.72 12.58 -5.23
C SER A 324 -5.17 12.13 -3.85
N PHE A 325 -4.45 11.19 -3.20
CA PHE A 325 -4.98 10.47 -2.03
C PHE A 325 -3.99 10.35 -0.86
N VAL A 326 -2.80 10.94 -0.94
CA VAL A 326 -1.78 10.88 0.11
C VAL A 326 -1.48 12.29 0.63
N GLY A 327 -1.11 12.40 1.91
CA GLY A 327 -0.78 13.64 2.57
C GLY A 327 -1.99 14.50 2.91
N LEU A 328 -1.74 15.76 3.24
CA LEU A 328 -2.76 16.73 3.60
C LEU A 328 -3.52 17.20 2.35
N LYS A 329 -4.85 17.22 2.44
CA LYS A 329 -5.78 17.67 1.42
C LYS A 329 -6.78 18.66 2.04
N GLU A 330 -7.59 19.32 1.21
CA GLU A 330 -8.66 20.21 1.68
C GLU A 330 -9.66 19.51 2.62
N SER A 331 -9.89 18.20 2.41
CA SER A 331 -10.81 17.38 3.22
C SER A 331 -10.16 16.68 4.42
N GLY A 332 -8.88 16.90 4.67
CA GLY A 332 -8.10 16.21 5.70
C GLY A 332 -7.01 15.30 5.12
N TYR A 333 -6.37 14.52 5.98
CA TYR A 333 -5.32 13.60 5.55
C TYR A 333 -5.87 12.42 4.73
N GLY A 334 -4.99 11.85 3.89
CA GLY A 334 -5.30 10.66 3.11
C GLY A 334 -5.41 9.39 3.95
N ASP A 335 -6.04 8.36 3.37
CA ASP A 335 -6.30 7.08 4.03
C ASP A 335 -5.23 6.01 3.70
N MET A 336 -3.99 6.43 3.41
CA MET A 336 -2.87 5.52 3.21
C MET A 336 -2.14 5.26 4.53
N PHE A 337 -2.58 4.22 5.25
CA PHE A 337 -2.10 3.93 6.61
C PHE A 337 -0.87 2.99 6.66
N PHE A 338 -0.40 2.48 5.52
CA PHE A 338 0.69 1.50 5.47
C PHE A 338 2.06 2.16 5.38
N GLN A 339 2.67 2.33 6.55
CA GLN A 339 3.95 2.98 6.75
C GLN A 339 5.08 2.39 5.86
N ARG A 340 5.19 1.05 5.78
CA ARG A 340 6.25 0.38 5.01
C ARG A 340 6.13 0.64 3.51
N THR A 341 4.89 0.75 3.00
CA THR A 341 4.63 1.07 1.60
C THR A 341 4.96 2.53 1.30
N LEU A 342 4.61 3.47 2.21
CA LEU A 342 4.98 4.89 2.07
C LEU A 342 6.52 5.06 2.07
N GLU A 343 7.24 4.39 2.97
CA GLU A 343 8.70 4.41 3.03
C GLU A 343 9.35 3.80 1.77
N ASP A 344 8.73 2.79 1.17
CA ASP A 344 9.21 2.19 -0.07
C ASP A 344 8.95 3.12 -1.27
N TRP A 345 7.80 3.79 -1.32
CA TRP A 345 7.50 4.82 -2.32
C TRP A 345 8.48 6.00 -2.23
N ALA A 346 8.83 6.45 -1.02
CA ALA A 346 9.79 7.53 -0.83
C ALA A 346 11.17 7.23 -1.45
N LYS A 347 11.54 5.96 -1.53
CA LYS A 347 12.84 5.48 -2.05
C LYS A 347 12.76 4.87 -3.43
N PHE A 348 11.56 4.83 -4.03
CA PHE A 348 11.33 4.11 -5.27
C PHE A 348 12.19 4.64 -6.42
N ASN A 349 12.93 3.73 -7.05
CA ASN A 349 13.74 4.01 -8.23
C ASN A 349 13.31 3.09 -9.38
N ILE A 350 12.83 3.69 -10.47
CA ILE A 350 12.34 2.97 -11.65
C ILE A 350 13.42 2.10 -12.31
N ASN A 351 14.70 2.50 -12.18
CA ASN A 351 15.83 1.78 -12.76
C ASN A 351 16.32 0.62 -11.88
N ASN A 352 15.94 0.60 -10.58
CA ASN A 352 16.35 -0.45 -9.62
C ASN A 352 15.16 -0.99 -8.84
N ARG A 353 14.18 -1.54 -9.56
CA ARG A 353 12.87 -1.98 -9.02
C ARG A 353 12.96 -3.23 -8.13
N THR A 354 14.03 -4.00 -8.24
CA THR A 354 14.18 -5.30 -7.54
C THR A 354 14.25 -5.19 -6.01
N LYS A 355 14.38 -3.98 -5.47
CA LYS A 355 14.42 -3.70 -4.03
C LYS A 355 13.10 -3.12 -3.49
N HIS A 356 12.09 -2.96 -4.35
CA HIS A 356 10.87 -2.22 -4.06
C HIS A 356 9.62 -3.11 -4.18
N ASP A 357 9.59 -4.21 -3.43
CA ASP A 357 8.50 -5.20 -3.48
C ASP A 357 7.13 -4.56 -3.17
N ALA A 358 7.08 -3.63 -2.19
CA ALA A 358 5.85 -2.93 -1.83
C ALA A 358 5.37 -1.98 -2.92
N SER A 359 6.28 -1.24 -3.57
CA SER A 359 5.95 -0.37 -4.70
C SER A 359 5.43 -1.17 -5.88
N ILE A 360 6.04 -2.33 -6.19
CA ILE A 360 5.59 -3.18 -7.29
C ILE A 360 4.16 -3.67 -7.06
N SER A 361 3.87 -4.27 -5.91
CA SER A 361 2.54 -4.81 -5.64
C SER A 361 1.47 -3.73 -5.49
N SER A 362 1.76 -2.59 -4.86
CA SER A 362 0.82 -1.47 -4.74
C SER A 362 0.51 -0.83 -6.10
N GLY A 363 1.52 -0.63 -6.95
CA GLY A 363 1.32 -0.15 -8.31
C GLY A 363 0.51 -1.10 -9.17
N LEU A 364 0.69 -2.43 -9.02
CA LEU A 364 -0.15 -3.42 -9.70
C LEU A 364 -1.61 -3.37 -9.22
N ALA A 365 -1.86 -3.12 -7.92
CA ALA A 365 -3.22 -2.93 -7.40
C ALA A 365 -3.88 -1.69 -8.03
N LEU A 366 -3.13 -0.58 -8.16
CA LEU A 366 -3.58 0.63 -8.82
C LEU A 366 -3.89 0.38 -10.30
N MET A 367 -3.00 -0.29 -11.04
CA MET A 367 -3.24 -0.65 -12.44
C MET A 367 -4.46 -1.55 -12.61
N ALA A 368 -4.67 -2.51 -11.70
CA ALA A 368 -5.85 -3.37 -11.70
C ALA A 368 -7.16 -2.59 -11.53
N CYS A 369 -7.12 -1.50 -10.75
CA CYS A 369 -8.26 -0.66 -10.47
C CYS A 369 -8.50 0.44 -11.52
N ASN A 370 -7.47 0.92 -12.22
CA ASN A 370 -7.55 2.11 -13.09
C ASN A 370 -8.60 1.99 -14.20
N LYS A 371 -8.74 0.83 -14.83
CA LYS A 371 -9.63 0.65 -15.98
C LYS A 371 -11.11 0.76 -15.64
N HIS A 372 -11.49 0.61 -14.39
CA HIS A 372 -12.87 0.58 -13.93
C HIS A 372 -13.16 1.54 -12.78
N ARG A 373 -12.28 2.54 -12.58
CA ARG A 373 -12.37 3.49 -11.45
C ARG A 373 -13.71 4.24 -11.40
N TYR A 374 -14.38 4.41 -12.55
CA TYR A 374 -15.62 5.19 -12.71
C TYR A 374 -16.70 4.49 -13.53
N ALA A 375 -16.54 3.21 -13.85
CA ALA A 375 -17.60 2.45 -14.48
C ALA A 375 -18.36 1.67 -13.39
N PRO A 376 -19.50 2.17 -12.89
CA PRO A 376 -20.46 1.28 -12.25
C PRO A 376 -20.75 0.19 -13.29
N GLY A 377 -20.56 -1.08 -12.91
CA GLY A 377 -20.99 -2.17 -13.76
C GLY A 377 -22.48 -1.99 -13.99
N ALA A 378 -22.84 -1.38 -15.10
CA ALA A 378 -24.24 -1.35 -15.50
C ALA A 378 -24.72 -2.81 -15.43
N PRO A 379 -25.76 -3.13 -14.69
CA PRO A 379 -26.34 -4.45 -14.76
C PRO A 379 -26.56 -4.71 -16.24
N ARG A 380 -25.97 -5.80 -16.76
CA ARG A 380 -26.26 -6.23 -18.12
C ARG A 380 -27.77 -6.44 -18.16
N GLN A 381 -28.47 -5.42 -18.63
CA GLN A 381 -29.85 -5.60 -19.02
C GLN A 381 -29.78 -6.71 -20.05
N LYS A 382 -30.34 -7.86 -19.70
CA LYS A 382 -30.63 -8.86 -20.71
C LYS A 382 -31.39 -8.09 -21.80
N PRO A 383 -30.97 -8.16 -23.07
CA PRO A 383 -31.72 -7.51 -24.10
C PRO A 383 -33.17 -7.99 -23.93
N VAL A 384 -34.03 -7.06 -23.63
CA VAL A 384 -35.48 -7.36 -23.63
C VAL A 384 -35.75 -7.74 -25.08
N ALA A 385 -36.00 -9.02 -25.31
CA ALA A 385 -36.47 -9.46 -26.60
C ALA A 385 -37.77 -8.71 -26.83
N LEU A 386 -37.72 -7.68 -27.66
CA LEU A 386 -38.91 -7.01 -28.12
C LEU A 386 -39.71 -8.07 -28.92
N ASP A 387 -40.73 -8.61 -28.27
CA ASP A 387 -41.72 -9.42 -28.98
C ASP A 387 -42.51 -8.46 -29.86
N LEU A 388 -42.03 -8.25 -31.07
CA LEU A 388 -42.63 -7.35 -32.05
C LEU A 388 -43.97 -7.86 -32.55
N GLY A 389 -44.43 -9.00 -32.05
CA GLY A 389 -45.76 -9.56 -32.43
C GLY A 389 -45.89 -9.88 -33.92
N ILE A 390 -44.78 -9.96 -34.65
CA ILE A 390 -44.80 -10.23 -36.08
C ILE A 390 -45.25 -11.66 -36.30
N LYS A 391 -46.49 -11.83 -36.80
CA LYS A 391 -47.02 -13.09 -37.22
C LYS A 391 -46.79 -13.28 -38.72
N LYS A 392 -46.19 -14.38 -39.11
CA LYS A 392 -46.10 -14.75 -40.49
C LYS A 392 -47.36 -15.55 -40.84
N TYR A 393 -48.06 -15.12 -41.88
CA TYR A 393 -49.21 -15.85 -42.41
C TYR A 393 -48.73 -16.77 -43.54
N ASP A 394 -49.19 -18.01 -43.54
CA ASP A 394 -49.01 -18.88 -44.71
C ASP A 394 -50.10 -18.61 -45.77
N ASN A 395 -49.93 -19.14 -46.97
CA ASN A 395 -50.86 -18.95 -48.03
C ASN A 395 -52.30 -19.56 -47.77
N LYS A 396 -52.45 -20.17 -46.59
CA LYS A 396 -53.76 -20.73 -46.12
C LYS A 396 -54.29 -19.97 -44.92
N GLY A 397 -53.70 -18.84 -44.55
CA GLY A 397 -54.15 -17.97 -43.44
C GLY A 397 -53.80 -18.43 -42.04
N ASN A 398 -52.95 -19.46 -41.88
CA ASN A 398 -52.51 -19.92 -40.59
C ASN A 398 -51.32 -19.02 -40.09
N THR A 399 -51.34 -18.71 -38.80
CA THR A 399 -50.28 -17.87 -38.17
C THR A 399 -49.21 -18.72 -37.49
N SER A 400 -47.94 -18.49 -37.81
CA SER A 400 -46.83 -18.99 -37.03
C SER A 400 -46.11 -17.85 -36.32
N LYS A 401 -45.75 -18.03 -35.04
CA LYS A 401 -44.92 -17.08 -34.32
C LYS A 401 -43.47 -17.23 -34.85
N ILE A 402 -42.88 -16.14 -35.29
CA ILE A 402 -41.45 -16.09 -35.55
C ILE A 402 -40.78 -15.83 -34.20
N ILE A 403 -40.14 -16.84 -33.63
CA ILE A 403 -39.23 -16.69 -32.48
C ILE A 403 -37.85 -16.35 -33.07
N SER A 404 -37.40 -15.14 -32.87
CA SER A 404 -36.01 -14.73 -33.18
C SER A 404 -35.06 -15.04 -32.03
#